data_a9a2086ff45260d53cc1aedf45b21e5c
#
_entry.id   a9a2086ff45260d53cc1aedf45b21e5c
#
_cell.length_a   1.000
_cell.length_b   1.000
_cell.length_c   1.000
_cell.angle_alpha   90.00
_cell.angle_beta   90.00
_cell.angle_gamma   90.00
#
_symmetry.space_group_name_H-M   'P 1'
#
loop_
_entity.id
_entity.type
_entity.pdbx_description
1 polymer ?
#
loop_
_entity_poly.entity_id
_entity_poly.type
_entity_poly.pdbx_seq_one_letter_code
_entity_poly.pdbx_strand_id
1 'polypeptide(L)'
;NHLNNHLIDHNFFGERQPYGGNGAEIIRIGHSWSSQLESRTIVEDNVFFRCSGENEIISVKSCHNVLRRNLFYESAGGLVCRHGHYNVIESNTFIGHNLRGTAGIRIINQGHTVYDNYIKDVRSFGLLVRVGVYERPTAETDVKLEPLTS
;
A
#
# COMPACT_ATOMS: atom_id res chain seq x y z
N ASN A 1 20.59 6.62 10.23
CA ASN A 1 19.90 7.00 9.02
C ASN A 1 19.61 5.73 8.21
N HIS A 2 18.37 5.28 8.19
CA HIS A 2 17.99 4.00 7.60
C HIS A 2 17.14 4.22 6.34
N LEU A 3 17.64 5.04 5.42
CA LEU A 3 17.02 5.19 4.11
C LEU A 3 17.22 3.91 3.30
N ASN A 4 16.16 3.28 2.89
CA ASN A 4 16.23 2.05 2.12
C ASN A 4 16.48 2.33 0.64
N ASN A 5 15.81 3.34 0.07
CA ASN A 5 15.92 3.75 -1.34
C ASN A 5 15.83 2.56 -2.32
N HIS A 6 14.99 1.57 -2.02
CA HIS A 6 14.80 0.44 -2.92
C HIS A 6 14.04 0.85 -4.17
N LEU A 7 14.39 0.25 -5.30
CA LEU A 7 13.65 0.30 -6.54
C LEU A 7 13.12 -1.11 -6.85
N ILE A 8 11.81 -1.22 -7.03
CA ILE A 8 11.11 -2.46 -7.40
C ILE A 8 10.34 -2.15 -8.68
N ASP A 9 10.86 -2.55 -9.81
CA ASP A 9 10.34 -2.15 -11.11
C ASP A 9 10.30 -3.29 -12.13
N HIS A 10 9.39 -3.18 -13.11
CA HIS A 10 9.27 -4.09 -14.26
C HIS A 10 9.15 -5.57 -13.87
N ASN A 11 8.52 -5.89 -12.73
CA ASN A 11 8.28 -7.27 -12.33
C ASN A 11 6.87 -7.71 -12.69
N PHE A 12 6.71 -9.01 -12.92
CA PHE A 12 5.44 -9.68 -13.02
C PHE A 12 5.23 -10.55 -11.77
N PHE A 13 4.28 -10.14 -10.93
CA PHE A 13 3.82 -10.92 -9.78
C PHE A 13 2.61 -11.75 -10.23
N GLY A 14 2.82 -13.06 -10.33
CA GLY A 14 1.83 -14.01 -10.82
C GLY A 14 0.77 -14.39 -9.80
N GLU A 15 -0.07 -15.32 -10.18
CA GLU A 15 -1.23 -15.73 -9.40
C GLU A 15 -0.84 -16.24 -8.00
N ARG A 16 -1.52 -15.69 -6.99
CA ARG A 16 -1.43 -16.13 -5.61
C ARG A 16 -2.83 -16.38 -5.05
N GLN A 17 -3.06 -17.60 -4.61
CA GLN A 17 -4.33 -17.98 -4.01
C GLN A 17 -4.55 -17.32 -2.63
N PRO A 18 -5.80 -17.14 -2.19
CA PRO A 18 -6.11 -16.63 -0.86
C PRO A 18 -5.42 -17.46 0.23
N TYR A 19 -4.74 -16.77 1.13
CA TYR A 19 -4.04 -17.41 2.25
C TYR A 19 -4.98 -17.69 3.45
N GLY A 20 -6.07 -16.93 3.52
CA GLY A 20 -7.06 -17.09 4.60
C GLY A 20 -6.70 -16.37 5.91
N GLY A 21 -5.70 -15.52 5.91
CA GLY A 21 -5.23 -14.78 7.07
C GLY A 21 -4.40 -13.56 6.69
N ASN A 22 -3.73 -12.98 7.67
CA ASN A 22 -2.80 -11.85 7.51
C ASN A 22 -1.38 -12.36 7.24
N GLY A 23 -0.54 -11.60 6.55
CA GLY A 23 0.86 -11.93 6.26
C GLY A 23 1.10 -12.52 4.87
N ALA A 24 0.18 -12.28 3.94
CA ALA A 24 0.27 -12.74 2.56
C ALA A 24 0.32 -11.60 1.55
N GLU A 25 0.78 -10.45 1.97
CA GLU A 25 1.08 -9.32 1.09
C GLU A 25 2.08 -9.75 0.00
N ILE A 26 1.95 -9.23 -1.20
CA ILE A 26 2.95 -9.45 -2.25
C ILE A 26 4.18 -8.58 -1.98
N ILE A 27 3.94 -7.32 -1.60
CA ILE A 27 5.00 -6.39 -1.20
C ILE A 27 4.60 -5.76 0.14
N ARG A 28 5.53 -5.76 1.08
CA ARG A 28 5.41 -5.01 2.32
C ARG A 28 6.59 -4.06 2.47
N ILE A 29 6.30 -2.75 2.53
CA ILE A 29 7.31 -1.70 2.64
C ILE A 29 7.34 -1.21 4.08
N GLY A 30 8.33 -1.66 4.83
CA GLY A 30 8.48 -1.32 6.24
C GLY A 30 7.70 -2.25 7.17
N HIS A 31 7.63 -1.85 8.43
CA HIS A 31 7.00 -2.59 9.51
C HIS A 31 6.28 -1.62 10.46
N SER A 32 5.37 -2.09 11.30
CA SER A 32 4.59 -1.21 12.18
C SER A 32 5.47 -0.36 13.09
N TRP A 33 6.56 -0.89 13.60
CA TRP A 33 7.50 -0.12 14.44
C TRP A 33 8.47 0.79 13.68
N SER A 34 8.58 0.66 12.35
CA SER A 34 9.35 1.57 11.48
C SER A 34 8.46 2.57 10.76
N SER A 35 7.21 2.70 11.18
CA SER A 35 6.17 3.46 10.45
C SER A 35 6.47 4.95 10.29
N GLN A 36 7.26 5.52 11.17
CA GLN A 36 7.67 6.93 11.12
C GLN A 36 9.00 7.16 10.39
N LEU A 37 9.66 6.09 9.94
CA LEU A 37 10.93 6.20 9.23
C LEU A 37 10.71 6.37 7.73
N GLU A 38 11.57 7.19 7.13
CA GLU A 38 11.62 7.32 5.68
C GLU A 38 12.23 6.08 5.04
N SER A 39 11.52 5.47 4.11
CA SER A 39 12.05 4.37 3.30
C SER A 39 12.49 4.85 1.92
N ARG A 40 11.73 5.79 1.34
CA ARG A 40 11.94 6.29 -0.03
C ARG A 40 12.04 5.18 -1.07
N THR A 41 11.27 4.11 -0.84
CA THR A 41 11.15 3.01 -1.78
C THR A 41 10.26 3.43 -2.95
N ILE A 42 10.68 3.06 -4.15
CA ILE A 42 9.91 3.26 -5.38
C ILE A 42 9.42 1.89 -5.86
N VAL A 43 8.11 1.78 -6.10
CA VAL A 43 7.48 0.59 -6.70
C VAL A 43 6.80 1.05 -7.97
N GLU A 44 7.35 0.70 -9.13
CA GLU A 44 6.85 1.22 -10.40
C GLU A 44 6.88 0.19 -11.54
N ASP A 45 5.98 0.39 -12.51
CA ASP A 45 5.94 -0.40 -13.74
C ASP A 45 5.82 -1.92 -13.51
N ASN A 46 5.20 -2.34 -12.40
CA ASN A 46 4.98 -3.76 -12.09
C ASN A 46 3.56 -4.19 -12.48
N VAL A 47 3.43 -5.49 -12.73
CA VAL A 47 2.13 -6.15 -12.94
C VAL A 47 1.83 -7.09 -11.78
N PHE A 48 0.68 -6.90 -11.16
CA PHE A 48 0.11 -7.78 -10.11
C PHE A 48 -1.10 -8.51 -10.72
N PHE A 49 -0.89 -9.75 -11.14
CA PHE A 49 -1.90 -10.56 -11.82
C PHE A 49 -2.48 -11.60 -10.87
N ARG A 50 -3.76 -11.48 -10.53
CA ARG A 50 -4.48 -12.38 -9.61
C ARG A 50 -3.76 -12.61 -8.28
N CYS A 51 -3.17 -11.58 -7.76
CA CYS A 51 -2.50 -11.59 -6.47
C CYS A 51 -3.55 -11.49 -5.35
N SER A 52 -4.06 -12.62 -4.88
CA SER A 52 -5.20 -12.69 -3.97
C SER A 52 -4.84 -13.25 -2.59
N GLY A 53 -3.59 -13.14 -2.16
CA GLY A 53 -3.11 -13.67 -0.89
C GLY A 53 -3.86 -13.13 0.32
N GLU A 54 -4.03 -11.81 0.39
CA GLU A 54 -4.83 -11.12 1.39
C GLU A 54 -5.35 -9.76 0.85
N ASN A 55 -6.02 -8.98 1.71
CA ASN A 55 -6.63 -7.70 1.34
C ASN A 55 -5.63 -6.59 1.00
N GLU A 56 -4.36 -6.73 1.36
CA GLU A 56 -3.28 -5.78 1.08
C GLU A 56 -2.30 -6.40 0.08
N ILE A 57 -2.46 -6.12 -1.21
CA ILE A 57 -1.51 -6.58 -2.24
C ILE A 57 -0.16 -5.91 -2.01
N ILE A 58 -0.19 -4.58 -1.84
CA ILE A 58 0.95 -3.81 -1.36
C ILE A 58 0.55 -3.18 -0.03
N SER A 59 1.32 -3.47 1.03
CA SER A 59 1.17 -2.86 2.34
C SER A 59 2.31 -1.91 2.63
N VAL A 60 2.02 -0.60 2.63
CA VAL A 60 3.01 0.45 2.94
C VAL A 60 2.95 0.77 4.42
N LYS A 61 4.08 0.61 5.10
CA LYS A 61 4.24 0.84 6.54
C LYS A 61 5.48 1.70 6.87
N SER A 62 5.76 2.68 6.02
CA SER A 62 6.84 3.64 6.18
C SER A 62 6.54 4.92 5.40
N CYS A 63 7.40 5.94 5.53
CA CYS A 63 7.17 7.25 4.94
C CYS A 63 7.89 7.46 3.61
N HIS A 64 7.40 8.45 2.84
CA HIS A 64 8.03 9.00 1.64
C HIS A 64 8.29 7.98 0.53
N ASN A 65 7.39 7.01 0.35
CA ASN A 65 7.45 6.05 -0.76
C ASN A 65 6.69 6.57 -1.98
N VAL A 66 7.05 6.07 -3.15
CA VAL A 66 6.38 6.36 -4.42
C VAL A 66 5.90 5.06 -5.04
N LEU A 67 4.60 4.97 -5.34
CA LEU A 67 3.99 3.80 -5.98
C LEU A 67 3.29 4.29 -7.24
N ARG A 68 3.83 3.94 -8.40
CA ARG A 68 3.36 4.49 -9.66
C ARG A 68 3.41 3.54 -10.85
N ARG A 69 2.50 3.75 -11.79
CA ARG A 69 2.42 3.02 -13.06
C ARG A 69 2.37 1.49 -12.90
N ASN A 70 1.81 1.02 -11.77
CA ASN A 70 1.58 -0.40 -11.55
C ASN A 70 0.21 -0.80 -12.06
N LEU A 71 0.11 -2.02 -12.59
CA LEU A 71 -1.15 -2.64 -12.99
C LEU A 71 -1.55 -3.71 -11.97
N PHE A 72 -2.74 -3.55 -11.38
CA PHE A 72 -3.40 -4.55 -10.55
C PHE A 72 -4.54 -5.16 -11.35
N TYR A 73 -4.38 -6.41 -11.76
CA TYR A 73 -5.34 -7.08 -12.63
C TYR A 73 -5.96 -8.28 -11.93
N GLU A 74 -7.27 -8.25 -11.76
CA GLU A 74 -8.06 -9.32 -11.11
C GLU A 74 -7.53 -9.76 -9.74
N SER A 75 -6.91 -8.87 -9.00
CA SER A 75 -6.27 -9.15 -7.71
C SER A 75 -7.24 -8.82 -6.56
N ALA A 76 -7.53 -9.80 -5.70
CA ALA A 76 -8.38 -9.61 -4.53
C ALA A 76 -7.58 -8.93 -3.42
N GLY A 77 -7.77 -7.63 -3.31
CA GLY A 77 -7.03 -6.74 -2.42
C GLY A 77 -6.74 -5.42 -3.11
N GLY A 78 -5.97 -4.56 -2.46
CA GLY A 78 -5.61 -3.24 -2.98
C GLY A 78 -4.23 -2.78 -2.55
N LEU A 79 -3.88 -1.56 -2.96
CA LEU A 79 -2.73 -0.83 -2.50
C LEU A 79 -3.12 -0.09 -1.21
N VAL A 80 -2.40 -0.35 -0.12
CA VAL A 80 -2.76 0.16 1.21
C VAL A 80 -1.60 0.92 1.84
N CYS A 81 -1.80 2.23 2.08
CA CYS A 81 -0.97 2.99 3.01
C CYS A 81 -1.45 2.68 4.43
N ARG A 82 -0.89 1.62 5.02
CA ARG A 82 -1.32 1.08 6.32
C ARG A 82 -0.80 1.92 7.48
N HIS A 83 0.47 2.33 7.39
CA HIS A 83 1.17 3.19 8.32
C HIS A 83 2.09 4.15 7.55
N GLY A 84 2.72 5.07 8.25
CA GLY A 84 3.59 6.08 7.65
C GLY A 84 2.81 7.24 7.02
N HIS A 85 3.55 8.17 6.48
CA HIS A 85 3.05 9.45 5.99
C HIS A 85 3.70 9.82 4.66
N TYR A 86 3.15 10.82 3.97
CA TYR A 86 3.78 11.47 2.82
C TYR A 86 4.15 10.53 1.67
N ASN A 87 3.35 9.47 1.45
CA ASN A 87 3.52 8.60 0.30
C ASN A 87 2.81 9.16 -0.93
N VAL A 88 3.37 8.90 -2.11
CA VAL A 88 2.81 9.30 -3.40
C VAL A 88 2.28 8.07 -4.13
N ILE A 89 1.02 8.10 -4.54
CA ILE A 89 0.35 7.03 -5.28
C ILE A 89 -0.19 7.63 -6.58
N GLU A 90 0.48 7.36 -7.69
CA GLU A 90 0.17 8.02 -8.95
C GLU A 90 0.10 7.05 -10.13
N SER A 91 -0.78 7.34 -11.08
CA SER A 91 -0.82 6.67 -12.38
C SER A 91 -0.91 5.14 -12.30
N ASN A 92 -1.46 4.57 -11.23
CA ASN A 92 -1.69 3.14 -11.13
C ASN A 92 -3.02 2.77 -11.77
N THR A 93 -3.11 1.55 -12.29
CA THR A 93 -4.31 1.00 -12.92
C THR A 93 -4.80 -0.22 -12.14
N PHE A 94 -6.09 -0.21 -11.78
CA PHE A 94 -6.77 -1.32 -11.09
C PHE A 94 -7.92 -1.80 -11.95
N ILE A 95 -7.88 -3.06 -12.39
CA ILE A 95 -8.93 -3.70 -13.18
C ILE A 95 -9.47 -4.90 -12.41
N GLY A 96 -10.66 -4.79 -11.87
CA GLY A 96 -11.26 -5.80 -10.99
C GLY A 96 -12.16 -6.81 -11.69
N HIS A 97 -12.70 -6.50 -12.88
CA HIS A 97 -13.70 -7.29 -13.60
C HIS A 97 -14.84 -7.78 -12.72
N ASN A 98 -15.21 -6.99 -11.71
CA ASN A 98 -16.25 -7.33 -10.73
C ASN A 98 -15.95 -8.62 -9.92
N LEU A 99 -14.71 -9.05 -9.83
CA LEU A 99 -14.33 -10.20 -9.02
C LEU A 99 -14.39 -9.84 -7.52
N ARG A 100 -14.83 -10.80 -6.72
CA ARG A 100 -14.95 -10.62 -5.26
C ARG A 100 -13.60 -10.27 -4.63
N GLY A 101 -13.60 -9.27 -3.76
CA GLY A 101 -12.43 -8.85 -2.99
C GLY A 101 -11.53 -7.86 -3.72
N THR A 102 -11.72 -7.62 -5.03
CA THR A 102 -10.94 -6.63 -5.76
C THR A 102 -11.18 -5.24 -5.19
N ALA A 103 -10.11 -4.47 -5.02
CA ALA A 103 -10.12 -3.13 -4.44
C ALA A 103 -9.12 -2.21 -5.13
N GLY A 104 -9.26 -0.93 -4.90
CA GLY A 104 -8.33 0.08 -5.36
C GLY A 104 -7.33 0.49 -4.27
N ILE A 105 -7.43 1.73 -3.80
CA ILE A 105 -6.46 2.36 -2.91
C ILE A 105 -7.11 2.62 -1.55
N ARG A 106 -6.42 2.26 -0.47
CA ARG A 106 -6.79 2.64 0.90
C ARG A 106 -5.67 3.48 1.50
N ILE A 107 -6.02 4.67 1.95
CA ILE A 107 -5.10 5.56 2.65
C ILE A 107 -5.52 5.76 4.09
N ILE A 108 -4.54 5.68 4.97
CA ILE A 108 -4.64 5.90 6.40
C ILE A 108 -3.50 6.85 6.77
N ASN A 109 -3.70 7.71 7.76
CA ASN A 109 -2.75 8.74 8.17
C ASN A 109 -2.74 9.97 7.22
N GLN A 110 -1.67 10.76 7.22
CA GLN A 110 -1.66 12.09 6.64
C GLN A 110 -0.61 12.32 5.56
N GLY A 111 -0.78 13.40 4.81
CA GLY A 111 0.22 13.90 3.87
C GLY A 111 0.40 13.06 2.61
N HIS A 112 -0.48 12.09 2.36
CA HIS A 112 -0.41 11.29 1.13
C HIS A 112 -0.90 12.10 -0.07
N THR A 113 -0.23 11.93 -1.21
CA THR A 113 -0.63 12.49 -2.50
C THR A 113 -1.12 11.35 -3.40
N VAL A 114 -2.38 11.44 -3.85
CA VAL A 114 -3.01 10.41 -4.68
C VAL A 114 -3.61 11.06 -5.91
N TYR A 115 -3.11 10.75 -7.11
CA TYR A 115 -3.59 11.35 -8.35
C TYR A 115 -3.38 10.45 -9.57
N ASP A 116 -4.10 10.72 -10.65
CA ASP A 116 -4.02 10.04 -11.94
C ASP A 116 -4.18 8.51 -11.90
N ASN A 117 -4.81 7.97 -10.85
CA ASN A 117 -5.03 6.53 -10.77
C ASN A 117 -6.34 6.17 -11.50
N TYR A 118 -6.32 5.06 -12.23
CA TYR A 118 -7.48 4.50 -12.92
C TYR A 118 -7.97 3.25 -12.20
N ILE A 119 -9.22 3.27 -11.74
CA ILE A 119 -9.83 2.16 -10.98
C ILE A 119 -11.14 1.77 -11.66
N LYS A 120 -11.24 0.52 -12.09
CA LYS A 120 -12.40 0.02 -12.83
C LYS A 120 -12.87 -1.32 -12.34
N ASP A 121 -14.20 -1.47 -12.21
CA ASP A 121 -14.91 -2.71 -11.94
C ASP A 121 -14.39 -3.46 -10.69
N VAL A 122 -14.02 -2.72 -9.64
CA VAL A 122 -13.65 -3.30 -8.35
C VAL A 122 -14.89 -3.50 -7.48
N ARG A 123 -14.90 -4.55 -6.65
CA ARG A 123 -16.07 -4.97 -5.87
C ARG A 123 -16.08 -4.45 -4.44
N SER A 124 -14.94 -4.05 -3.90
CA SER A 124 -14.84 -3.60 -2.51
C SER A 124 -14.92 -2.07 -2.41
N PHE A 125 -13.85 -1.39 -2.76
CA PHE A 125 -13.79 0.09 -2.76
C PHE A 125 -12.84 0.57 -3.86
N GLY A 126 -13.13 1.73 -4.44
CA GLY A 126 -12.21 2.42 -5.35
C GLY A 126 -11.12 3.14 -4.56
N LEU A 127 -11.50 4.21 -3.86
CA LEU A 127 -10.62 4.95 -2.94
C LEU A 127 -11.27 4.98 -1.56
N LEU A 128 -10.54 4.50 -0.55
CA LEU A 128 -10.99 4.50 0.85
C LEU A 128 -10.03 5.33 1.69
N VAL A 129 -10.55 6.42 2.25
CA VAL A 129 -9.81 7.30 3.16
C VAL A 129 -10.26 7.01 4.59
N ARG A 130 -9.32 6.75 5.48
CA ARG A 130 -9.61 6.50 6.88
C ARG A 130 -8.73 7.36 7.80
N VAL A 131 -9.26 7.69 8.94
CA VAL A 131 -8.47 8.24 10.04
C VAL A 131 -7.53 7.16 10.55
N GLY A 132 -6.28 7.50 10.78
CA GLY A 132 -5.29 6.58 11.33
C GLY A 132 -5.61 6.17 12.76
N VAL A 133 -5.20 4.96 13.11
CA VAL A 133 -5.19 4.53 14.51
C VAL A 133 -3.93 5.10 15.16
N TYR A 134 -4.09 5.70 16.33
CA TYR A 134 -2.96 6.17 17.13
C TYR A 134 -2.12 4.96 17.55
N GLU A 135 -0.98 4.76 16.94
CA GLU A 135 -0.04 3.71 17.33
C GLU A 135 0.79 4.20 18.50
N ARG A 136 0.69 3.52 19.62
CA ARG A 136 1.57 3.80 20.75
C ARG A 136 2.99 3.37 20.37
N PRO A 137 3.99 4.23 20.56
CA PRO A 137 5.38 3.78 20.45
C PRO A 137 5.58 2.60 21.39
N THR A 138 6.15 1.51 20.89
CA THR A 138 6.65 0.47 21.78
C THR A 138 7.86 1.01 22.53
N ALA A 139 8.18 0.49 23.71
CA ALA A 139 9.31 0.96 24.52
C ALA A 139 10.68 0.94 23.80
N GLU A 140 10.74 0.33 22.63
CA GLU A 140 11.94 0.23 21.80
C GLU A 140 12.02 1.29 20.71
N THR A 141 10.97 2.06 20.50
CA THR A 141 10.93 3.11 19.48
C THR A 141 10.67 4.46 20.15
N ASP A 142 11.68 5.27 20.34
CA ASP A 142 11.56 6.70 20.69
C ASP A 142 10.91 7.52 19.55
N VAL A 143 10.03 6.92 18.80
CA VAL A 143 9.36 7.56 17.68
C VAL A 143 8.16 8.30 18.21
N LYS A 144 8.25 9.61 18.27
CA LYS A 144 7.10 10.48 18.51
C LYS A 144 6.15 10.36 17.32
N LEU A 145 4.97 9.84 17.55
CA LEU A 145 3.87 9.94 16.60
C LEU A 145 3.46 11.41 16.51
N GLU A 146 3.52 11.97 15.33
CA GLU A 146 2.94 13.29 15.13
C GLU A 146 1.41 13.19 15.31
N PRO A 147 0.81 14.07 16.10
CA PRO A 147 -0.64 14.10 16.19
C PRO A 147 -1.22 14.42 14.82
N LEU A 148 -2.31 13.75 14.46
CA LEU A 148 -3.08 14.09 13.28
C LEU A 148 -3.55 15.53 13.46
N THR A 149 -2.97 16.47 12.73
CA THR A 149 -3.49 17.84 12.68
C THR A 149 -4.80 17.82 11.90
N SER A 150 -5.88 18.20 12.60
CA SER A 150 -7.20 18.42 12.00
C SER A 150 -7.19 19.54 10.97
#